data_de41463578ea34e7be9d68f03a8ff181
#
_entry.id   de41463578ea34e7be9d68f03a8ff181
#
_cell.length_a   1.000
_cell.length_b   1.000
_cell.length_c   1.000
_cell.angle_alpha   90.00
_cell.angle_beta   90.00
_cell.angle_gamma   90.00
#
_symmetry.space_group_name_H-M   'P 1'
#
loop_
_entity.id
_entity.type
_entity.pdbx_description
1 polymer ?
#
loop_
_entity_poly.entity_id
_entity_poly.type
_entity_poly.pdbx_seq_one_letter_code
_entity_poly.pdbx_strand_id
1 'polypeptide(L)'
;NNTNNVTRQGIVEAPAEVSTLGSRWCGDEGGYLWDFEGAVQFGDRGDADLVAGMATAGVGKHLQDMRGNPTAWLYYDFASGDADPTDGTSHTFNQLYPFGHHYLGWADLVGRQNIHDASAQLYFYPSAWTTVWLQYHHFWLAEARDALYNPAGAASRRDPTGQSGTDVGNEVDVIVNFHLTDTSDILLAYCKLWGGAFLEGTAGPNQAADADMMYFLYQVRW
;
A
#
# COMPACT_ATOMS: atom_id res chain seq x y z
N ASN A 1 -14.22 21.47 20.01
CA ASN A 1 -12.92 20.85 19.76
C ASN A 1 -12.73 19.69 20.72
N ASN A 2 -12.95 18.48 20.25
CA ASN A 2 -12.75 17.29 21.06
C ASN A 2 -11.24 16.92 20.99
N THR A 3 -10.46 17.48 21.89
CA THR A 3 -9.01 17.24 21.99
C THR A 3 -8.66 15.78 22.32
N ASN A 4 -9.65 14.93 22.60
CA ASN A 4 -9.46 13.50 22.91
C ASN A 4 -9.31 12.62 21.67
N ASN A 5 -9.53 13.17 20.45
CA ASN A 5 -9.43 12.43 19.19
C ASN A 5 -8.20 12.83 18.36
N VAL A 6 -7.15 13.29 19.00
CA VAL A 6 -5.89 13.60 18.31
C VAL A 6 -4.96 12.39 18.42
N THR A 7 -4.53 11.86 17.27
CA THR A 7 -3.56 10.77 17.24
C THR A 7 -2.22 11.20 17.82
N ARG A 8 -1.33 10.23 18.10
CA ARG A 8 0.04 10.49 18.54
C ARG A 8 0.82 11.36 17.54
N GLN A 9 0.46 11.33 16.26
CA GLN A 9 1.05 12.13 15.18
C GLN A 9 0.38 13.49 15.01
N GLY A 10 -0.59 13.85 15.87
CA GLY A 10 -1.28 15.13 15.83
C GLY A 10 -2.41 15.25 14.81
N ILE A 11 -2.86 14.11 14.24
CA ILE A 11 -4.01 14.07 13.32
C ILE A 11 -5.29 13.98 14.13
N VAL A 12 -6.30 14.77 13.77
CA VAL A 12 -7.61 14.73 14.41
C VAL A 12 -8.41 13.55 13.86
N GLU A 13 -8.71 12.57 14.71
CA GLU A 13 -9.67 11.53 14.41
C GLU A 13 -11.09 12.06 14.65
N ALA A 14 -11.79 12.41 13.61
CA ALA A 14 -13.14 12.93 13.67
C ALA A 14 -14.12 11.94 13.03
N PRO A 15 -15.40 11.92 13.46
CA PRO A 15 -16.44 11.21 12.74
C PRO A 15 -16.46 11.65 11.28
N ALA A 16 -16.64 10.69 10.37
CA ALA A 16 -16.66 10.99 8.95
C ALA A 16 -17.90 10.36 8.29
N GLU A 17 -18.56 11.13 7.42
CA GLU A 17 -19.58 10.65 6.50
C GLU A 17 -19.01 10.72 5.10
N VAL A 18 -18.65 9.56 4.52
CA VAL A 18 -17.92 9.48 3.26
C VAL A 18 -18.73 8.73 2.22
N SER A 19 -18.98 9.39 1.11
CA SER A 19 -19.49 8.75 -0.11
C SER A 19 -18.32 8.48 -1.06
N THR A 20 -18.29 7.26 -1.64
CA THR A 20 -17.25 6.86 -2.58
C THR A 20 -17.89 6.43 -3.89
N LEU A 21 -17.40 6.99 -4.99
CA LEU A 21 -17.71 6.55 -6.35
C LEU A 21 -16.43 6.08 -7.03
N GLY A 22 -16.42 4.83 -7.49
CA GLY A 22 -15.25 4.25 -8.14
C GLY A 22 -15.62 3.31 -9.28
N SER A 23 -14.63 3.00 -10.08
CA SER A 23 -14.72 2.03 -11.17
C SER A 23 -13.39 1.31 -11.36
N ARG A 24 -13.47 0.03 -11.72
CA ARG A 24 -12.31 -0.79 -12.08
C ARG A 24 -12.54 -1.44 -13.43
N TRP A 25 -11.49 -1.43 -14.26
CA TRP A 25 -11.44 -2.09 -15.53
C TRP A 25 -10.19 -2.94 -15.62
N CYS A 26 -10.35 -4.25 -15.65
CA CYS A 26 -9.26 -5.20 -15.70
C CYS A 26 -9.55 -6.29 -16.73
N GLY A 27 -8.50 -6.96 -17.20
CA GLY A 27 -8.64 -8.04 -18.16
C GLY A 27 -7.34 -8.73 -18.50
N ASP A 28 -7.49 -9.80 -19.31
CA ASP A 28 -6.43 -10.62 -19.88
C ASP A 28 -6.82 -10.93 -21.33
N GLU A 29 -5.99 -10.52 -22.29
CA GLU A 29 -6.18 -10.83 -23.69
C GLU A 29 -4.83 -11.05 -24.39
N GLY A 30 -4.67 -12.20 -25.02
CA GLY A 30 -3.44 -12.55 -25.75
C GLY A 30 -2.19 -12.60 -24.86
N GLY A 31 -2.37 -12.87 -23.57
CA GLY A 31 -1.30 -12.89 -22.57
C GLY A 31 -0.87 -11.50 -22.09
N TYR A 32 -1.56 -10.43 -22.51
CA TYR A 32 -1.42 -9.10 -21.92
C TYR A 32 -2.50 -8.87 -20.88
N LEU A 33 -2.09 -8.30 -19.77
CA LEU A 33 -2.91 -8.06 -18.59
C LEU A 33 -3.03 -6.56 -18.35
N TRP A 34 -4.19 -6.12 -17.87
CA TRP A 34 -4.38 -4.73 -17.43
C TRP A 34 -5.29 -4.67 -16.22
N ASP A 35 -5.06 -3.67 -15.38
CA ASP A 35 -5.82 -3.40 -14.18
C ASP A 35 -5.79 -1.89 -13.90
N PHE A 36 -6.92 -1.22 -14.16
CA PHE A 36 -7.09 0.20 -13.92
C PHE A 36 -8.24 0.41 -12.96
N GLU A 37 -7.99 1.15 -11.90
CA GLU A 37 -9.01 1.49 -10.90
C GLU A 37 -8.90 2.98 -10.57
N GLY A 38 -10.04 3.62 -10.35
CA GLY A 38 -10.11 4.99 -9.86
C GLY A 38 -11.32 5.19 -8.98
N ALA A 39 -11.17 6.02 -7.96
CA ALA A 39 -12.25 6.39 -7.07
C ALA A 39 -12.12 7.85 -6.61
N VAL A 40 -13.27 8.48 -6.38
CA VAL A 40 -13.37 9.79 -5.73
C VAL A 40 -14.19 9.64 -4.46
N GLN A 41 -13.82 10.41 -3.44
CA GLN A 41 -14.52 10.49 -2.16
C GLN A 41 -14.96 11.91 -1.90
N PHE A 42 -16.15 12.05 -1.32
CA PHE A 42 -16.72 13.32 -0.93
C PHE A 42 -17.63 13.13 0.28
N GLY A 43 -17.77 14.17 1.07
CA GLY A 43 -18.54 14.19 2.31
C GLY A 43 -17.90 15.06 3.36
N ASP A 44 -17.95 14.63 4.61
CA ASP A 44 -17.48 15.42 5.75
C ASP A 44 -16.55 14.59 6.65
N ARG A 45 -15.56 15.26 7.23
CA ARG A 45 -14.70 14.71 8.27
C ARG A 45 -14.62 15.70 9.44
N GLY A 46 -15.41 15.47 10.48
CA GLY A 46 -15.57 16.45 11.57
C GLY A 46 -16.20 17.73 11.06
N ASP A 47 -15.49 18.86 11.19
CA ASP A 47 -15.93 20.18 10.73
C ASP A 47 -15.35 20.54 9.34
N ALA A 48 -14.63 19.63 8.68
CA ALA A 48 -14.01 19.85 7.36
C ALA A 48 -14.77 19.11 6.27
N ASP A 49 -14.92 19.72 5.10
CA ASP A 49 -15.36 19.05 3.89
C ASP A 49 -14.33 17.97 3.48
N LEU A 50 -14.77 16.85 2.92
CA LEU A 50 -13.90 15.82 2.37
C LEU A 50 -13.99 15.79 0.86
N VAL A 51 -12.84 15.94 0.18
CA VAL A 51 -12.69 15.73 -1.26
C VAL A 51 -11.37 15.01 -1.51
N ALA A 52 -11.43 13.74 -1.88
CA ALA A 52 -10.24 12.91 -2.03
C ALA A 52 -10.36 11.97 -3.24
N GLY A 53 -9.25 11.38 -3.67
CA GLY A 53 -9.26 10.46 -4.78
C GLY A 53 -8.11 9.47 -4.79
N MET A 54 -8.28 8.39 -5.55
CA MET A 54 -7.24 7.40 -5.80
C MET A 54 -7.26 6.93 -7.24
N ALA A 55 -6.13 6.45 -7.72
CA ALA A 55 -6.00 5.79 -9.01
C ALA A 55 -4.96 4.67 -8.94
N THR A 56 -5.23 3.56 -9.60
CA THR A 56 -4.29 2.46 -9.83
C THR A 56 -4.20 2.22 -11.33
N ALA A 57 -2.99 2.04 -11.83
CA ALA A 57 -2.73 1.64 -13.21
C ALA A 57 -1.75 0.47 -13.23
N GLY A 58 -2.22 -0.69 -13.67
CA GLY A 58 -1.44 -1.91 -13.80
C GLY A 58 -1.40 -2.41 -15.24
N VAL A 59 -0.22 -2.83 -15.69
CA VAL A 59 -0.04 -3.55 -16.94
C VAL A 59 0.85 -4.77 -16.71
N GLY A 60 0.49 -5.89 -17.32
CA GLY A 60 1.22 -7.13 -17.10
C GLY A 60 1.29 -8.00 -18.36
N LYS A 61 2.08 -9.06 -18.25
CA LYS A 61 2.25 -10.04 -19.33
C LYS A 61 2.52 -11.44 -18.79
N HIS A 62 1.85 -12.42 -19.38
CA HIS A 62 2.21 -13.82 -19.25
C HIS A 62 3.37 -14.16 -20.19
N LEU A 63 4.48 -14.64 -19.66
CA LEU A 63 5.68 -15.00 -20.39
C LEU A 63 5.72 -16.54 -20.57
N GLN A 64 4.74 -17.06 -21.32
CA GLN A 64 4.46 -18.51 -21.45
C GLN A 64 5.61 -19.32 -22.04
N ASP A 65 6.47 -18.68 -22.87
CA ASP A 65 7.62 -19.34 -23.48
C ASP A 65 8.84 -19.47 -22.52
N MET A 66 8.77 -18.86 -21.34
CA MET A 66 9.82 -18.91 -20.34
C MET A 66 9.60 -20.05 -19.34
N ARG A 67 10.71 -20.64 -18.86
CA ARG A 67 10.65 -21.68 -17.84
C ARG A 67 9.96 -21.16 -16.57
N GLY A 68 8.97 -21.90 -16.07
CA GLY A 68 8.21 -21.54 -14.89
C GLY A 68 7.02 -20.61 -15.20
N ASN A 69 6.70 -20.39 -16.49
CA ASN A 69 5.55 -19.59 -16.97
C ASN A 69 5.34 -18.29 -16.17
N PRO A 70 6.36 -17.40 -16.09
CA PRO A 70 6.25 -16.24 -15.25
C PRO A 70 5.18 -15.26 -15.75
N THR A 71 4.57 -14.56 -14.80
CA THR A 71 3.69 -13.42 -15.05
C THR A 71 4.32 -12.19 -14.43
N ALA A 72 4.62 -11.20 -15.24
CA ALA A 72 5.19 -9.93 -14.80
C ALA A 72 4.13 -8.83 -14.82
N TRP A 73 4.17 -7.96 -13.80
CA TRP A 73 3.34 -6.77 -13.70
C TRP A 73 4.17 -5.55 -13.37
N LEU A 74 3.73 -4.41 -13.88
CA LEU A 74 4.14 -3.07 -13.44
C LEU A 74 2.89 -2.33 -12.99
N TYR A 75 2.95 -1.73 -11.81
CA TYR A 75 1.86 -0.95 -11.24
C TYR A 75 2.33 0.45 -10.86
N TYR A 76 1.40 1.36 -10.92
CA TYR A 76 1.47 2.65 -10.30
C TYR A 76 0.19 2.90 -9.52
N ASP A 77 0.32 3.18 -8.23
CA ASP A 77 -0.77 3.50 -7.32
C ASP A 77 -0.63 4.93 -6.82
N PHE A 78 -1.76 5.60 -6.70
CA PHE A 78 -1.89 6.94 -6.13
C PHE A 78 -3.08 6.98 -5.18
N ALA A 79 -2.89 7.62 -4.02
CA ALA A 79 -3.97 8.05 -3.15
C ALA A 79 -3.66 9.43 -2.60
N SER A 80 -4.62 10.34 -2.71
CA SER A 80 -4.44 11.74 -2.30
C SER A 80 -4.17 11.88 -0.80
N GLY A 81 -3.41 12.91 -0.46
CA GLY A 81 -3.12 13.37 0.89
C GLY A 81 -3.60 14.82 1.09
N ASP A 82 -3.42 15.35 2.28
CA ASP A 82 -3.84 16.68 2.70
C ASP A 82 -2.64 17.60 2.89
N ALA A 83 -2.50 18.58 1.99
CA ALA A 83 -1.40 19.55 2.02
C ALA A 83 -1.56 20.60 3.12
N ASP A 84 -2.80 20.93 3.52
CA ASP A 84 -3.10 21.95 4.53
C ASP A 84 -4.32 21.59 5.39
N PRO A 85 -4.13 20.90 6.51
CA PRO A 85 -5.23 20.47 7.38
C PRO A 85 -5.98 21.63 8.06
N THR A 86 -5.64 22.90 7.75
CA THR A 86 -6.25 24.11 8.36
C THR A 86 -7.16 24.87 7.40
N ASP A 87 -7.26 24.48 6.13
CA ASP A 87 -8.04 25.19 5.12
C ASP A 87 -9.54 24.84 5.11
N GLY A 88 -9.96 23.89 5.97
CA GLY A 88 -11.35 23.46 6.09
C GLY A 88 -11.75 22.34 5.14
N THR A 89 -10.81 21.78 4.35
CA THR A 89 -11.06 20.66 3.44
C THR A 89 -10.04 19.55 3.71
N SER A 90 -10.50 18.33 3.90
CA SER A 90 -9.63 17.14 4.02
C SER A 90 -9.46 16.49 2.64
N HIS A 91 -8.22 16.31 2.20
CA HIS A 91 -7.91 15.70 0.93
C HIS A 91 -7.33 14.29 1.06
N THR A 92 -7.20 13.76 2.28
CA THR A 92 -6.66 12.42 2.50
C THR A 92 -7.68 11.35 2.13
N PHE A 93 -7.37 10.56 1.10
CA PHE A 93 -8.18 9.40 0.70
C PHE A 93 -8.28 8.39 1.84
N ASN A 94 -9.45 7.79 2.02
CA ASN A 94 -9.67 6.75 3.02
C ASN A 94 -9.98 5.42 2.33
N GLN A 95 -9.09 4.44 2.48
CA GLN A 95 -9.28 3.10 1.91
C GLN A 95 -10.46 2.38 2.61
N LEU A 96 -11.44 1.91 1.84
CA LEU A 96 -12.67 1.32 2.39
C LEU A 96 -12.47 -0.13 2.85
N TYR A 97 -11.71 -0.92 2.09
CA TYR A 97 -11.49 -2.35 2.32
C TYR A 97 -9.99 -2.63 2.22
N PRO A 98 -9.21 -2.28 3.26
CA PRO A 98 -7.78 -2.51 3.22
C PRO A 98 -7.48 -4.00 3.12
N PHE A 99 -6.62 -4.34 2.17
CA PHE A 99 -6.04 -5.67 2.05
C PHE A 99 -4.54 -5.50 2.08
N GLY A 100 -3.96 -5.69 3.25
CA GLY A 100 -2.50 -5.69 3.44
C GLY A 100 -1.81 -6.75 2.57
N HIS A 101 -0.52 -6.85 2.62
CA HIS A 101 0.35 -7.80 1.91
C HIS A 101 0.30 -7.75 0.38
N HIS A 102 -0.85 -7.53 -0.24
CA HIS A 102 -1.03 -7.83 -1.66
C HIS A 102 -0.68 -6.67 -2.58
N TYR A 103 -1.06 -5.44 -2.21
CA TYR A 103 -0.99 -4.30 -3.13
C TYR A 103 0.14 -3.31 -2.81
N LEU A 104 0.44 -3.09 -1.54
CA LEU A 104 1.35 -2.04 -1.09
C LEU A 104 2.45 -2.61 -0.16
N GLY A 105 3.02 -3.74 -0.58
CA GLY A 105 4.11 -4.41 0.13
C GLY A 105 3.68 -5.36 1.24
N TRP A 106 4.42 -6.42 1.41
CA TRP A 106 4.14 -7.49 2.37
C TRP A 106 4.54 -7.15 3.80
N ALA A 107 5.36 -6.12 3.99
CA ALA A 107 5.69 -5.65 5.33
C ALA A 107 4.52 -4.98 6.07
N ASP A 108 3.39 -4.68 5.38
CA ASP A 108 2.20 -4.03 5.93
C ASP A 108 2.48 -2.71 6.64
N LEU A 109 3.43 -1.95 6.14
CA LEU A 109 3.81 -0.65 6.70
C LEU A 109 3.11 0.51 6.01
N VAL A 110 2.64 0.30 4.77
CA VAL A 110 2.06 1.33 3.89
C VAL A 110 0.60 1.01 3.59
N GLY A 111 -0.28 2.00 3.81
CA GLY A 111 -1.69 1.97 3.44
C GLY A 111 -1.99 2.87 2.25
N ARG A 112 -3.13 2.68 1.58
CA ARG A 112 -3.55 3.48 0.42
C ARG A 112 -4.18 4.80 0.87
N GLN A 113 -3.36 5.65 1.47
CA GLN A 113 -3.68 7.00 1.95
C GLN A 113 -2.43 7.86 1.84
N ASN A 114 -2.53 9.03 1.23
CA ASN A 114 -1.39 9.95 1.07
C ASN A 114 -0.15 9.28 0.47
N ILE A 115 -0.31 8.48 -0.58
CA ILE A 115 0.78 7.65 -1.09
C ILE A 115 0.82 7.62 -2.61
N HIS A 116 2.01 7.54 -3.13
CA HIS A 116 2.34 7.01 -4.44
C HIS A 116 3.15 5.74 -4.26
N ASP A 117 2.92 4.75 -5.10
CA ASP A 117 3.72 3.54 -5.21
C ASP A 117 4.00 3.23 -6.69
N ALA A 118 5.26 3.03 -7.01
CA ALA A 118 5.67 2.45 -8.28
C ALA A 118 6.21 1.05 -8.01
N SER A 119 5.54 0.03 -8.53
CA SER A 119 5.90 -1.34 -8.21
C SER A 119 6.08 -2.24 -9.43
N ALA A 120 6.92 -3.26 -9.25
CA ALA A 120 7.14 -4.34 -10.20
C ALA A 120 6.94 -5.68 -9.49
N GLN A 121 6.18 -6.57 -10.11
CA GLN A 121 5.87 -7.87 -9.53
C GLN A 121 6.16 -8.98 -10.52
N LEU A 122 6.66 -10.11 -10.02
CA LEU A 122 6.92 -11.30 -10.80
C LEU A 122 6.42 -12.52 -10.06
N TYR A 123 5.45 -13.20 -10.67
CA TYR A 123 5.00 -14.52 -10.25
C TYR A 123 5.65 -15.56 -11.14
N PHE A 124 6.13 -16.67 -10.59
CA PHE A 124 6.57 -17.80 -11.37
C PHE A 124 6.38 -19.12 -10.63
N TYR A 125 6.35 -20.21 -11.39
CA TYR A 125 5.98 -21.53 -10.93
C TYR A 125 7.13 -22.52 -11.22
N PRO A 126 8.14 -22.62 -10.31
CA PRO A 126 9.30 -23.50 -10.50
C PRO A 126 8.92 -24.97 -10.59
N SER A 127 7.82 -25.36 -9.95
CA SER A 127 7.23 -26.69 -9.97
C SER A 127 5.71 -26.59 -9.77
N ALA A 128 5.00 -27.70 -10.01
CA ALA A 128 3.55 -27.76 -9.81
C ALA A 128 3.10 -27.53 -8.36
N TRP A 129 4.00 -27.67 -7.39
CA TRP A 129 3.74 -27.52 -5.96
C TRP A 129 4.40 -26.28 -5.34
N THR A 130 4.96 -25.38 -6.16
CA THR A 130 5.64 -24.19 -5.66
C THR A 130 5.27 -22.97 -6.48
N THR A 131 4.81 -21.93 -5.80
CA THR A 131 4.63 -20.59 -6.35
C THR A 131 5.65 -19.65 -5.70
N VAL A 132 6.34 -18.86 -6.51
CA VAL A 132 7.21 -17.78 -6.03
C VAL A 132 6.67 -16.46 -6.51
N TRP A 133 6.61 -15.50 -5.61
CA TRP A 133 6.21 -14.15 -5.90
C TRP A 133 7.28 -13.18 -5.41
N LEU A 134 7.77 -12.36 -6.29
CA LEU A 134 8.73 -11.29 -6.01
C LEU A 134 8.03 -9.95 -6.23
N GLN A 135 8.22 -9.03 -5.30
CA GLN A 135 7.76 -7.66 -5.43
C GLN A 135 8.90 -6.69 -5.17
N TYR A 136 8.84 -5.57 -5.84
CA TYR A 136 9.61 -4.37 -5.56
C TYR A 136 8.67 -3.19 -5.55
N HIS A 137 8.79 -2.34 -4.55
CA HIS A 137 8.02 -1.12 -4.39
C HIS A 137 8.95 0.07 -4.16
N HIS A 138 8.60 1.21 -4.72
CA HIS A 138 9.15 2.50 -4.34
C HIS A 138 8.00 3.40 -3.89
N PHE A 139 8.01 3.77 -2.63
CA PHE A 139 6.95 4.53 -1.97
C PHE A 139 7.36 5.99 -1.75
N TRP A 140 6.45 6.91 -2.00
CA TRP A 140 6.58 8.30 -1.57
C TRP A 140 5.22 8.90 -1.22
N LEU A 141 5.20 9.85 -0.29
CA LEU A 141 3.98 10.56 0.10
C LEU A 141 3.46 11.42 -1.05
N ALA A 142 2.14 11.54 -1.19
CA ALA A 142 1.52 12.50 -2.09
C ALA A 142 1.70 13.93 -1.57
N GLU A 143 1.55 14.12 -0.23
CA GLU A 143 1.71 15.40 0.44
C GLU A 143 2.66 15.28 1.64
N ALA A 144 3.73 16.09 1.65
CA ALA A 144 4.80 16.00 2.64
C ALA A 144 4.36 16.35 4.08
N ARG A 145 3.30 17.14 4.24
CA ARG A 145 2.78 17.58 5.55
C ARG A 145 1.73 16.65 6.14
N ASP A 146 1.18 15.77 5.32
CA ASP A 146 0.28 14.72 5.77
C ASP A 146 1.08 13.54 6.34
N ALA A 147 0.41 12.50 6.79
CA ALA A 147 1.06 11.35 7.40
C ALA A 147 1.34 10.22 6.40
N LEU A 148 2.26 9.36 6.75
CA LEU A 148 2.28 7.98 6.29
C LEU A 148 1.26 7.18 7.10
N TYR A 149 0.37 6.47 6.41
CA TYR A 149 -0.67 5.64 7.01
C TYR A 149 -0.33 4.16 6.84
N ASN A 150 -0.66 3.35 7.84
CA ASN A 150 -0.56 1.91 7.75
C ASN A 150 -1.81 1.30 7.07
N PRO A 151 -1.84 0.00 6.75
CA PRO A 151 -2.99 -0.64 6.11
C PRO A 151 -4.30 -0.56 6.92
N ALA A 152 -4.22 -0.38 8.24
CA ALA A 152 -5.41 -0.17 9.06
C ALA A 152 -5.95 1.27 9.01
N GLY A 153 -5.31 2.16 8.23
CA GLY A 153 -5.68 3.57 8.10
C GLY A 153 -5.22 4.46 9.27
N ALA A 154 -4.38 3.92 10.15
CA ALA A 154 -3.81 4.71 11.25
C ALA A 154 -2.53 5.41 10.80
N ALA A 155 -2.39 6.69 11.15
CA ALA A 155 -1.17 7.45 10.92
C ALA A 155 0.00 6.87 11.72
N SER A 156 1.06 6.46 11.02
CA SER A 156 2.26 5.86 11.60
C SER A 156 3.39 6.87 11.79
N ARG A 157 3.59 7.76 10.82
CA ARG A 157 4.64 8.80 10.80
C ARG A 157 4.09 10.11 10.23
N ARG A 158 4.60 11.23 10.71
CA ARG A 158 4.27 12.56 10.16
C ARG A 158 5.37 13.57 10.45
N ASP A 159 5.62 14.44 9.48
CA ASP A 159 6.34 15.70 9.65
C ASP A 159 5.43 16.87 9.27
N PRO A 160 4.79 17.56 10.24
CA PRO A 160 3.90 18.69 9.95
C PRO A 160 4.59 19.86 9.24
N THR A 161 5.92 19.93 9.28
CA THR A 161 6.69 20.98 8.59
C THR A 161 6.95 20.66 7.12
N GLY A 162 6.87 19.36 6.75
CA GLY A 162 7.18 18.85 5.42
C GLY A 162 8.67 18.86 5.07
N GLN A 163 9.56 19.17 6.02
CA GLN A 163 11.01 19.27 5.76
C GLN A 163 11.70 17.93 5.56
N SER A 164 11.10 16.84 6.07
CA SER A 164 11.59 15.48 5.84
C SER A 164 11.35 14.99 4.40
N GLY A 165 10.66 15.77 3.58
CA GLY A 165 10.34 15.40 2.20
C GLY A 165 9.25 14.35 2.09
N THR A 166 9.21 13.65 0.95
CA THR A 166 8.16 12.66 0.64
C THR A 166 8.69 11.25 0.47
N ASP A 167 9.99 11.04 0.27
CA ASP A 167 10.57 9.72 -0.01
C ASP A 167 10.43 8.78 1.20
N VAL A 168 9.52 7.83 1.11
CA VAL A 168 9.29 6.80 2.14
C VAL A 168 10.33 5.69 2.03
N GLY A 169 10.72 5.32 0.81
CA GLY A 169 11.77 4.33 0.58
C GLY A 169 11.38 3.20 -0.37
N ASN A 170 12.15 2.11 -0.29
CA ASN A 170 12.02 0.97 -1.19
C ASN A 170 11.75 -0.30 -0.39
N GLU A 171 10.83 -1.13 -0.86
CA GLU A 171 10.55 -2.45 -0.27
C GLU A 171 10.81 -3.56 -1.31
N VAL A 172 11.40 -4.64 -0.86
CA VAL A 172 11.55 -5.88 -1.63
C VAL A 172 10.94 -7.01 -0.85
N ASP A 173 10.07 -7.77 -1.50
CA ASP A 173 9.41 -8.92 -0.94
C ASP A 173 9.73 -10.18 -1.72
N VAL A 174 10.00 -11.25 -1.00
CA VAL A 174 10.19 -12.60 -1.54
C VAL A 174 9.21 -13.52 -0.84
N ILE A 175 8.25 -14.03 -1.59
CA ILE A 175 7.22 -14.92 -1.07
C ILE A 175 7.33 -16.27 -1.77
N VAL A 176 7.33 -17.35 -1.00
CA VAL A 176 7.34 -18.73 -1.50
C VAL A 176 6.17 -19.48 -0.88
N ASN A 177 5.28 -19.97 -1.72
CA ASN A 177 4.17 -20.83 -1.29
C ASN A 177 4.40 -22.27 -1.76
N PHE A 178 4.35 -23.20 -0.83
CA PHE A 178 4.43 -24.64 -1.06
C PHE A 178 3.05 -25.25 -0.94
N HIS A 179 2.50 -25.75 -2.04
CA HIS A 179 1.24 -26.49 -2.10
C HIS A 179 1.48 -27.93 -1.68
N LEU A 180 1.26 -28.25 -0.41
CA LEU A 180 1.57 -29.58 0.15
C LEU A 180 0.55 -30.64 -0.29
N THR A 181 -0.73 -30.23 -0.32
CA THR A 181 -1.86 -31.04 -0.79
C THR A 181 -2.88 -30.12 -1.46
N ASP A 182 -3.96 -30.68 -2.02
CA ASP A 182 -5.07 -29.88 -2.59
C ASP A 182 -5.75 -28.97 -1.55
N THR A 183 -5.51 -29.20 -0.27
CA THR A 183 -6.15 -28.49 0.83
C THR A 183 -5.19 -27.84 1.82
N SER A 184 -3.87 -27.95 1.63
CA SER A 184 -2.90 -27.40 2.58
C SER A 184 -1.71 -26.76 1.91
N ASP A 185 -1.32 -25.61 2.45
CA ASP A 185 -0.21 -24.78 1.97
C ASP A 185 0.71 -24.35 3.12
N ILE A 186 2.01 -24.21 2.83
CA ILE A 186 2.96 -23.47 3.65
C ILE A 186 3.44 -22.26 2.86
N LEU A 187 3.29 -21.08 3.44
CA LEU A 187 3.80 -19.85 2.86
C LEU A 187 4.90 -19.27 3.77
N LEU A 188 6.01 -18.93 3.14
CA LEU A 188 7.13 -18.22 3.73
C LEU A 188 7.28 -16.88 3.00
N ALA A 189 7.46 -15.78 3.75
CA ALA A 189 7.81 -14.51 3.16
C ALA A 189 8.95 -13.84 3.94
N TYR A 190 9.80 -13.13 3.21
CA TYR A 190 10.77 -12.18 3.75
C TYR A 190 10.59 -10.86 3.04
N CYS A 191 10.47 -9.80 3.82
CA CYS A 191 10.24 -8.44 3.36
C CYS A 191 11.31 -7.54 3.94
N LYS A 192 11.84 -6.63 3.14
CA LYS A 192 12.82 -5.64 3.55
C LYS A 192 12.44 -4.27 3.02
N LEU A 193 12.20 -3.34 3.94
CA LEU A 193 12.05 -1.92 3.65
C LEU A 193 13.37 -1.20 4.00
N TRP A 194 13.93 -0.49 3.04
CA TRP A 194 14.97 0.52 3.24
C TRP A 194 14.30 1.88 3.25
N GLY A 195 14.37 2.55 4.41
CA GLY A 195 13.76 3.85 4.59
C GLY A 195 14.41 4.94 3.73
N GLY A 196 13.57 5.78 3.14
CA GLY A 196 14.00 6.99 2.45
C GLY A 196 14.07 8.20 3.40
N ALA A 197 14.31 9.37 2.82
CA ALA A 197 14.53 10.61 3.57
C ALA A 197 13.40 10.95 4.56
N PHE A 198 12.13 10.65 4.22
CA PHE A 198 11.00 10.87 5.09
C PHE A 198 11.07 9.99 6.36
N LEU A 199 11.34 8.69 6.20
CA LEU A 199 11.45 7.77 7.34
C LEU A 199 12.67 8.07 8.19
N GLU A 200 13.80 8.44 7.57
CA GLU A 200 15.02 8.86 8.28
C GLU A 200 14.78 10.15 9.08
N GLY A 201 14.15 11.16 8.45
CA GLY A 201 13.86 12.46 9.07
C GLY A 201 12.82 12.40 10.18
N THR A 202 11.95 11.39 10.17
CA THR A 202 10.92 11.14 11.20
C THR A 202 11.29 10.00 12.16
N ALA A 203 12.50 9.46 12.07
CA ALA A 203 12.99 8.41 12.97
C ALA A 203 13.05 8.88 14.44
N GLY A 204 12.83 7.96 15.35
CA GLY A 204 12.84 8.22 16.78
C GLY A 204 13.38 7.01 17.56
N PRO A 205 13.50 7.11 18.90
CA PRO A 205 14.11 6.06 19.73
C PRO A 205 13.52 4.67 19.55
N ASN A 206 12.25 4.58 19.11
CA ASN A 206 11.53 3.31 18.90
C ASN A 206 10.93 3.22 17.48
N GLN A 207 11.47 3.98 16.54
CA GLN A 207 10.95 4.06 15.16
C GLN A 207 12.14 4.11 14.20
N ALA A 208 12.70 2.94 13.89
CA ALA A 208 13.73 2.82 12.87
C ALA A 208 13.22 3.24 11.49
N ALA A 209 14.09 3.71 10.62
CA ALA A 209 13.75 3.98 9.22
C ALA A 209 13.59 2.68 8.43
N ASP A 210 14.48 1.73 8.65
CA ASP A 210 14.47 0.42 8.01
C ASP A 210 13.61 -0.58 8.78
N ALA A 211 13.03 -1.54 8.06
CA ALA A 211 12.28 -2.64 8.63
C ALA A 211 12.57 -3.96 7.92
N ASP A 212 12.61 -5.04 8.70
CA ASP A 212 12.67 -6.41 8.22
C ASP A 212 11.47 -7.18 8.78
N MET A 213 10.81 -7.98 7.96
CA MET A 213 9.73 -8.87 8.37
C MET A 213 9.93 -10.26 7.81
N MET A 214 9.70 -11.27 8.65
CA MET A 214 9.58 -12.66 8.23
C MET A 214 8.18 -13.15 8.54
N TYR A 215 7.58 -13.83 7.59
CA TYR A 215 6.23 -14.35 7.70
C TYR A 215 6.20 -15.85 7.44
N PHE A 216 5.49 -16.59 8.30
CA PHE A 216 5.21 -18.02 8.17
C PHE A 216 3.72 -18.24 8.33
N LEU A 217 3.10 -18.90 7.35
CA LEU A 217 1.71 -19.32 7.39
C LEU A 217 1.61 -20.79 7.02
N TYR A 218 0.93 -21.57 7.85
CA TYR A 218 0.41 -22.88 7.49
C TYR A 218 -1.11 -22.81 7.40
N GLN A 219 -1.64 -23.11 6.24
CA GLN A 219 -3.08 -23.04 5.96
C GLN A 219 -3.62 -24.42 5.63
N VAL A 220 -4.76 -24.76 6.22
CA VAL A 220 -5.54 -25.96 5.91
C VAL A 220 -6.97 -25.58 5.59
N ARG A 221 -7.52 -26.11 4.51
CA ARG A 221 -8.94 -25.97 4.13
C ARG A 221 -9.60 -27.33 4.29
N TRP A 222 -10.76 -27.40 4.92
CA TRP A 222 -11.54 -28.62 5.13
C TRP A 222 -12.96 -28.46 4.59
#